data_f479a9f4f25ccf2a9767789255f8318c
#
_entry.id   f479a9f4f25ccf2a9767789255f8318c
#
_cell.length_a   1.000
_cell.length_b   1.000
_cell.length_c   1.000
_cell.angle_alpha   90.00
_cell.angle_beta   90.00
_cell.angle_gamma   90.00
#
_symmetry.space_group_name_H-M   'P 1'
#
loop_
_entity.id
_entity.type
_entity.pdbx_description
1 polymer ?
#
loop_
_entity_poly.entity_id
_entity_poly.type
_entity_poly.pdbx_seq_one_letter_code
_entity_poly.pdbx_strand_id
1 'polypeptide(L)'
;MSRGLGDVYKRQLLYSFYSSNDGSPLKTAIRSLKEIYSLLPEGVEIVRSCSTGYGEALMKAAFLLDDGEVETVAHYYAAAFFDPSVDCILDIGGQDMKCIKIKNQTVDSVQLNEACSSGCGSFIETFAKSLNYTVQDFAQAALFAEHPIDLGTRCTVFMNSKVKQAQKEGASVADISAGLAYSVIKNALFK
;
A
#
# COMPACT_ATOMS: atom_id res chain seq x y z
N MET A 1 6.82 -1.22 5.69
CA MET A 1 6.41 -2.14 6.78
C MET A 1 5.48 -1.40 7.72
N SER A 2 4.29 -1.94 7.96
CA SER A 2 3.28 -1.33 8.82
C SER A 2 3.15 -2.11 10.14
N ARG A 3 2.87 -1.43 11.23
CA ARG A 3 2.65 -2.00 12.56
C ARG A 3 1.60 -1.21 13.30
N GLY A 4 0.85 -1.87 14.15
CA GLY A 4 -0.16 -1.23 14.97
C GLY A 4 -0.38 -1.97 16.28
N LEU A 5 -0.91 -1.26 17.24
CA LEU A 5 -1.38 -1.77 18.53
C LEU A 5 -2.82 -1.33 18.71
N GLY A 6 -3.71 -2.26 19.04
CA GLY A 6 -5.13 -2.02 19.26
C GLY A 6 -5.58 -2.40 20.68
N ASP A 7 -6.63 -1.73 21.14
CA ASP A 7 -7.34 -2.11 22.35
C ASP A 7 -8.38 -3.19 22.00
N VAL A 8 -8.27 -4.35 22.65
CA VAL A 8 -9.14 -5.52 22.38
C VAL A 8 -10.60 -5.24 22.76
N TYR A 9 -10.84 -4.47 23.83
CA TYR A 9 -12.18 -4.19 24.35
C TYR A 9 -12.87 -3.06 23.59
N LYS A 10 -12.12 -1.97 23.33
CA LYS A 10 -12.68 -0.79 22.67
C LYS A 10 -12.60 -0.86 21.15
N ARG A 11 -11.87 -1.84 20.59
CA ARG A 11 -11.58 -1.96 19.15
C ARG A 11 -10.99 -0.67 18.57
N GLN A 12 -10.12 -0.04 19.34
CA GLN A 12 -9.48 1.23 18.99
C GLN A 12 -8.03 0.99 18.62
N LEU A 13 -7.57 1.63 17.54
CA LEU A 13 -6.14 1.68 17.20
C LEU A 13 -5.44 2.64 18.17
N LEU A 14 -4.50 2.13 18.96
CA LEU A 14 -3.75 2.90 19.95
C LEU A 14 -2.44 3.43 19.40
N TYR A 15 -1.80 2.67 18.51
CA TYR A 15 -0.52 3.02 17.92
C TYR A 15 -0.45 2.47 16.51
N SER A 16 0.10 3.24 15.59
CA SER A 16 0.40 2.79 14.23
C SER A 16 1.75 3.35 13.77
N PHE A 17 2.48 2.55 13.02
CA PHE A 17 3.77 2.91 12.50
C PHE A 17 3.96 2.33 11.09
N TYR A 18 4.46 3.16 10.20
CA TYR A 18 4.80 2.76 8.84
C TYR A 18 6.20 3.25 8.48
N SER A 19 7.09 2.36 8.04
CA SER A 19 8.41 2.74 7.56
C SER A 19 8.98 1.74 6.58
N SER A 20 10.01 2.16 5.82
CA SER A 20 10.88 1.23 5.11
C SER A 20 11.55 0.26 6.11
N ASN A 21 11.87 -0.93 5.64
CA ASN A 21 12.69 -1.89 6.40
C ASN A 21 14.17 -1.88 6.00
N ASP A 22 14.52 -1.08 4.97
CA ASP A 22 15.88 -0.89 4.44
C ASP A 22 16.63 -2.21 4.21
N GLY A 23 15.91 -3.24 3.73
CA GLY A 23 16.43 -4.58 3.51
C GLY A 23 16.69 -5.39 4.81
N SER A 24 16.32 -4.88 5.98
CA SER A 24 16.55 -5.54 7.27
C SER A 24 15.26 -5.66 8.10
N PRO A 25 14.30 -6.51 7.69
CA PRO A 25 12.98 -6.57 8.30
C PRO A 25 13.01 -6.94 9.79
N LEU A 26 13.85 -7.87 10.20
CA LEU A 26 13.97 -8.28 11.61
C LEU A 26 14.49 -7.14 12.50
N LYS A 27 15.54 -6.43 12.07
CA LYS A 27 16.07 -5.30 12.86
C LYS A 27 15.03 -4.19 13.01
N THR A 28 14.32 -3.90 11.95
CA THR A 28 13.25 -2.89 11.98
C THR A 28 12.09 -3.33 12.87
N ALA A 29 11.71 -4.61 12.83
CA ALA A 29 10.68 -5.15 13.73
C ALA A 29 11.12 -5.08 15.22
N ILE A 30 12.36 -5.47 15.54
CA ILE A 30 12.91 -5.37 16.91
C ILE A 30 12.84 -3.92 17.41
N ARG A 31 13.29 -2.96 16.60
CA ARG A 31 13.26 -1.54 16.97
C ARG A 31 11.83 -1.08 17.28
N SER A 32 10.88 -1.41 16.41
CA SER A 32 9.50 -1.00 16.59
C SER A 32 8.79 -1.70 17.75
N LEU A 33 9.09 -2.96 18.01
CA LEU A 33 8.58 -3.65 19.20
C LEU A 33 9.12 -3.01 20.49
N LYS A 34 10.41 -2.69 20.54
CA LYS A 34 10.99 -1.97 21.70
C LYS A 34 10.31 -0.62 21.90
N GLU A 35 10.02 0.12 20.84
CA GLU A 35 9.30 1.39 20.90
C GLU A 35 7.88 1.18 21.43
N ILE A 36 7.12 0.22 20.90
CA ILE A 36 5.77 -0.11 21.39
C ILE A 36 5.81 -0.44 22.89
N TYR A 37 6.72 -1.32 23.32
CA TYR A 37 6.84 -1.69 24.73
C TYR A 37 7.21 -0.50 25.64
N SER A 38 8.00 0.46 25.13
CA SER A 38 8.33 1.67 25.90
C SER A 38 7.17 2.66 26.04
N LEU A 39 6.16 2.56 25.16
CA LEU A 39 4.97 3.41 25.16
C LEU A 39 3.81 2.80 25.97
N LEU A 40 3.89 1.51 26.32
CA LEU A 40 2.84 0.84 27.09
C LEU A 40 2.80 1.38 28.50
N PRO A 41 1.61 1.76 29.03
CA PRO A 41 1.45 2.09 30.44
C PRO A 41 1.79 0.89 31.32
N GLU A 42 2.17 1.17 32.57
CA GLU A 42 2.39 0.12 33.56
C GLU A 42 1.14 -0.76 33.77
N GLY A 43 1.32 -2.06 33.76
CA GLY A 43 0.23 -3.03 33.94
C GLY A 43 -0.55 -3.35 32.65
N VAL A 44 -0.14 -2.81 31.50
CA VAL A 44 -0.71 -3.17 30.20
C VAL A 44 0.09 -4.29 29.55
N GLU A 45 -0.58 -5.34 29.10
CA GLU A 45 0.02 -6.49 28.44
C GLU A 45 -0.47 -6.63 27.00
N ILE A 46 0.40 -7.08 26.11
CA ILE A 46 0.05 -7.50 24.75
C ILE A 46 -0.45 -8.95 24.85
N VAL A 47 -1.75 -9.15 24.71
CA VAL A 47 -2.39 -10.46 24.90
C VAL A 47 -2.47 -11.28 23.62
N ARG A 48 -2.24 -10.65 22.44
CA ARG A 48 -2.25 -11.34 21.14
C ARG A 48 -1.44 -10.58 20.11
N SER A 49 -0.80 -11.34 19.24
CA SER A 49 0.08 -10.82 18.20
C SER A 49 -0.14 -11.55 16.90
N CYS A 50 -0.08 -10.82 15.78
CA CYS A 50 -0.28 -11.37 14.44
C CYS A 50 0.67 -10.71 13.45
N SER A 51 1.15 -11.48 12.47
CA SER A 51 1.91 -10.99 11.32
C SER A 51 1.16 -11.26 10.02
N THR A 52 1.44 -10.45 8.98
CA THR A 52 0.89 -10.64 7.65
C THR A 52 1.87 -10.14 6.57
N GLY A 53 1.57 -10.42 5.31
CA GLY A 53 2.38 -10.04 4.16
C GLY A 53 3.54 -11.01 3.89
N TYR A 54 4.43 -10.67 2.96
CA TYR A 54 5.56 -11.53 2.54
C TYR A 54 6.49 -11.98 3.68
N GLY A 55 6.58 -11.20 4.75
CA GLY A 55 7.40 -11.52 5.93
C GLY A 55 6.65 -12.25 7.04
N GLU A 56 5.42 -12.67 6.83
CA GLU A 56 4.53 -13.26 7.84
C GLU A 56 5.21 -14.42 8.58
N ALA A 57 5.60 -15.47 7.87
CA ALA A 57 6.19 -16.67 8.47
C ALA A 57 7.51 -16.36 9.21
N LEU A 58 8.34 -15.48 8.63
CA LEU A 58 9.60 -15.05 9.25
C LEU A 58 9.34 -14.33 10.57
N MET A 59 8.40 -13.39 10.61
CA MET A 59 8.05 -12.62 11.79
C MET A 59 7.42 -13.51 12.86
N LYS A 60 6.47 -14.36 12.45
CA LYS A 60 5.84 -15.33 13.36
C LYS A 60 6.86 -16.23 14.03
N ALA A 61 7.78 -16.80 13.28
CA ALA A 61 8.82 -17.68 13.80
C ALA A 61 9.85 -16.93 14.69
N ALA A 62 10.29 -15.73 14.26
CA ALA A 62 11.33 -14.98 14.95
C ALA A 62 10.86 -14.39 16.29
N PHE A 63 9.60 -14.02 16.40
CA PHE A 63 9.03 -13.37 17.60
C PHE A 63 8.01 -14.24 18.34
N LEU A 64 7.84 -15.49 17.93
CA LEU A 64 6.86 -16.42 18.51
C LEU A 64 5.45 -15.81 18.57
N LEU A 65 5.03 -15.19 17.47
CA LEU A 65 3.72 -14.55 17.39
C LEU A 65 2.61 -15.60 17.42
N ASP A 66 1.46 -15.22 17.97
CA ASP A 66 0.31 -16.11 18.12
C ASP A 66 -0.23 -16.54 16.75
N ASP A 67 -0.38 -15.58 15.82
CA ASP A 67 -0.99 -15.82 14.53
C ASP A 67 -0.15 -15.28 13.36
N GLY A 68 -0.43 -15.85 12.19
CA GLY A 68 -0.07 -15.32 10.89
C GLY A 68 -1.31 -15.29 10.02
N GLU A 69 -1.58 -14.17 9.34
CA GLU A 69 -2.75 -14.04 8.50
C GLU A 69 -2.36 -13.81 7.04
N VAL A 70 -3.14 -14.39 6.14
CA VAL A 70 -2.98 -14.16 4.70
C VAL A 70 -3.24 -12.68 4.40
N GLU A 71 -2.36 -12.07 3.62
CA GLU A 71 -2.38 -10.62 3.33
C GLU A 71 -3.73 -10.13 2.79
N THR A 72 -4.34 -10.87 1.85
CA THR A 72 -5.65 -10.50 1.29
C THR A 72 -6.79 -10.55 2.30
N VAL A 73 -6.71 -11.48 3.26
CA VAL A 73 -7.67 -11.59 4.36
C VAL A 73 -7.48 -10.45 5.34
N ALA A 74 -6.24 -10.11 5.67
CA ALA A 74 -5.93 -8.96 6.53
C ALA A 74 -6.42 -7.64 5.91
N HIS A 75 -6.24 -7.46 4.58
CA HIS A 75 -6.78 -6.30 3.86
C HIS A 75 -8.31 -6.24 3.92
N TYR A 76 -8.98 -7.39 3.76
CA TYR A 76 -10.43 -7.43 3.88
C TYR A 76 -10.90 -7.01 5.29
N TYR A 77 -10.31 -7.56 6.34
CA TYR A 77 -10.69 -7.17 7.71
C TYR A 77 -10.42 -5.69 8.00
N ALA A 78 -9.33 -5.15 7.49
CA ALA A 78 -9.03 -3.73 7.63
C ALA A 78 -10.06 -2.87 6.89
N ALA A 79 -10.40 -3.20 5.65
CA ALA A 79 -11.39 -2.47 4.87
C ALA A 79 -12.79 -2.57 5.50
N ALA A 80 -13.22 -3.76 5.93
CA ALA A 80 -14.51 -3.99 6.57
C ALA A 80 -14.65 -3.29 7.94
N PHE A 81 -13.53 -2.98 8.60
CA PHE A 81 -13.54 -2.17 9.81
C PHE A 81 -13.99 -0.73 9.53
N PHE A 82 -13.60 -0.16 8.39
CA PHE A 82 -14.00 1.19 7.99
C PHE A 82 -15.34 1.20 7.23
N ASP A 83 -15.55 0.23 6.37
CA ASP A 83 -16.80 0.05 5.62
C ASP A 83 -17.24 -1.43 5.63
N PRO A 84 -18.17 -1.80 6.53
CA PRO A 84 -18.69 -3.16 6.60
C PRO A 84 -19.42 -3.64 5.32
N SER A 85 -19.76 -2.72 4.42
CA SER A 85 -20.44 -3.02 3.15
C SER A 85 -19.46 -3.15 1.97
N VAL A 86 -18.15 -3.11 2.22
CA VAL A 86 -17.14 -3.22 1.16
C VAL A 86 -17.34 -4.48 0.32
N ASP A 87 -17.39 -4.32 -1.00
CA ASP A 87 -17.55 -5.40 -1.97
C ASP A 87 -16.34 -5.54 -2.92
N CYS A 88 -15.47 -4.53 -2.97
CA CYS A 88 -14.26 -4.52 -3.78
C CYS A 88 -13.13 -3.73 -3.11
N ILE A 89 -11.94 -4.32 -3.09
CA ILE A 89 -10.72 -3.68 -2.59
C ILE A 89 -9.70 -3.65 -3.72
N LEU A 90 -9.20 -2.45 -4.03
CA LEU A 90 -8.03 -2.27 -4.89
C LEU A 90 -6.82 -2.03 -3.99
N ASP A 91 -6.02 -3.06 -3.84
CA ASP A 91 -4.74 -2.99 -3.15
C ASP A 91 -3.64 -2.66 -4.18
N ILE A 92 -3.02 -1.49 -4.02
CA ILE A 92 -1.94 -1.03 -4.89
C ILE A 92 -0.69 -0.90 -4.05
N GLY A 93 0.04 -2.02 -3.98
CA GLY A 93 1.28 -2.14 -3.24
C GLY A 93 2.48 -1.47 -3.93
N GLY A 94 3.65 -1.61 -3.32
CA GLY A 94 4.91 -1.11 -3.90
C GLY A 94 5.36 -1.89 -5.13
N GLN A 95 5.04 -3.19 -5.21
CA GLN A 95 5.53 -4.11 -6.24
C GLN A 95 4.44 -4.92 -6.95
N ASP A 96 3.25 -5.00 -6.38
CA ASP A 96 2.11 -5.73 -6.92
C ASP A 96 0.82 -4.93 -6.78
N MET A 97 -0.21 -5.38 -7.47
CA MET A 97 -1.57 -4.86 -7.36
C MET A 97 -2.53 -6.02 -7.27
N LYS A 98 -3.53 -5.90 -6.39
CA LYS A 98 -4.58 -6.89 -6.22
C LYS A 98 -5.94 -6.23 -6.33
N CYS A 99 -6.85 -6.86 -7.06
CA CYS A 99 -8.27 -6.56 -7.01
C CYS A 99 -8.95 -7.69 -6.25
N ILE A 100 -9.45 -7.40 -5.07
CA ILE A 100 -10.07 -8.36 -4.16
C ILE A 100 -11.57 -8.13 -4.19
N LYS A 101 -12.33 -9.11 -4.65
CA LYS A 101 -13.79 -9.06 -4.64
C LYS A 101 -14.33 -9.74 -3.38
N ILE A 102 -15.27 -9.08 -2.74
CA ILE A 102 -15.91 -9.52 -1.52
C ILE A 102 -17.35 -9.91 -1.82
N LYS A 103 -17.77 -11.06 -1.34
CA LYS A 103 -19.15 -11.53 -1.44
C LYS A 103 -19.55 -12.25 -0.16
N ASN A 104 -20.73 -11.96 0.36
CA ASN A 104 -21.23 -12.54 1.60
C ASN A 104 -20.22 -12.41 2.77
N GLN A 105 -19.57 -11.25 2.89
CA GLN A 105 -18.58 -10.94 3.92
C GLN A 105 -17.35 -11.88 3.91
N THR A 106 -17.01 -12.41 2.75
CA THR A 106 -15.82 -13.24 2.54
C THR A 106 -15.10 -12.84 1.25
N VAL A 107 -13.82 -13.13 1.17
CA VAL A 107 -13.04 -12.96 -0.06
C VAL A 107 -13.54 -13.99 -1.08
N ASP A 108 -14.18 -13.52 -2.16
CA ASP A 108 -14.73 -14.36 -3.23
C ASP A 108 -13.67 -14.66 -4.30
N SER A 109 -12.96 -13.65 -4.73
CA SER A 109 -11.89 -13.81 -5.71
C SER A 109 -10.80 -12.74 -5.57
N VAL A 110 -9.59 -13.11 -5.96
CA VAL A 110 -8.42 -12.23 -5.99
C VAL A 110 -7.82 -12.26 -7.39
N GLN A 111 -7.79 -11.11 -8.03
CA GLN A 111 -7.03 -10.93 -9.26
C GLN A 111 -5.69 -10.27 -8.90
N LEU A 112 -4.61 -10.99 -9.12
CA LEU A 112 -3.25 -10.55 -8.83
C LEU A 112 -2.59 -10.11 -10.13
N ASN A 113 -2.05 -8.91 -10.14
CA ASN A 113 -1.22 -8.42 -11.24
C ASN A 113 0.22 -8.28 -10.78
N GLU A 114 0.97 -9.39 -10.89
CA GLU A 114 2.43 -9.44 -10.62
C GLU A 114 3.26 -9.00 -11.83
N ALA A 115 2.66 -8.92 -13.00
CA ALA A 115 3.39 -8.84 -14.27
C ALA A 115 4.16 -7.53 -14.46
N CYS A 116 3.99 -6.56 -13.59
CA CYS A 116 4.68 -5.29 -13.75
C CYS A 116 4.86 -4.56 -12.41
N SER A 117 5.92 -4.91 -11.68
CA SER A 117 6.43 -4.09 -10.55
C SER A 117 6.57 -2.60 -10.91
N SER A 118 6.56 -2.31 -12.19
CA SER A 118 6.71 -1.00 -12.79
C SER A 118 5.41 -0.19 -12.98
N GLY A 119 4.25 -0.70 -12.60
CA GLY A 119 2.97 0.06 -12.63
C GLY A 119 2.38 0.28 -11.25
N CYS A 120 3.10 -0.12 -10.18
CA CYS A 120 2.66 -0.05 -8.80
C CYS A 120 3.14 1.23 -8.09
N GLY A 121 2.93 1.30 -6.80
CA GLY A 121 3.24 2.47 -5.98
C GLY A 121 4.71 2.93 -6.05
N SER A 122 5.69 2.00 -6.14
CA SER A 122 7.10 2.35 -6.27
C SER A 122 7.42 3.14 -7.55
N PHE A 123 6.67 2.92 -8.60
CA PHE A 123 6.79 3.67 -9.84
C PHE A 123 6.31 5.11 -9.69
N ILE A 124 5.15 5.30 -9.05
CA ILE A 124 4.63 6.65 -8.75
C ILE A 124 5.62 7.39 -7.86
N GLU A 125 6.16 6.74 -6.83
CA GLU A 125 7.17 7.31 -5.95
C GLU A 125 8.44 7.74 -6.71
N THR A 126 8.93 6.91 -7.62
CA THR A 126 10.08 7.21 -8.46
C THR A 126 9.83 8.43 -9.35
N PHE A 127 8.61 8.52 -9.94
CA PHE A 127 8.24 9.68 -10.73
C PHE A 127 8.12 10.95 -9.90
N ALA A 128 7.44 10.92 -8.77
CA ALA A 128 7.34 12.06 -7.87
C ALA A 128 8.73 12.60 -7.51
N LYS A 129 9.64 11.72 -7.10
CA LYS A 129 11.03 12.06 -6.79
C LYS A 129 11.77 12.68 -7.98
N SER A 130 11.58 12.13 -9.19
CA SER A 130 12.23 12.65 -10.42
C SER A 130 11.78 14.06 -10.79
N LEU A 131 10.62 14.46 -10.30
CA LEU A 131 10.03 15.79 -10.49
C LEU A 131 10.25 16.71 -9.28
N ASN A 132 11.03 16.28 -8.27
CA ASN A 132 11.24 16.96 -6.99
C ASN A 132 9.96 17.19 -6.18
N TYR A 133 9.03 16.26 -6.25
CA TYR A 133 7.80 16.23 -5.44
C TYR A 133 7.87 15.16 -4.37
N THR A 134 7.25 15.41 -3.22
CA THR A 134 6.85 14.31 -2.33
C THR A 134 5.72 13.51 -2.97
N VAL A 135 5.51 12.27 -2.55
CA VAL A 135 4.39 11.44 -3.07
C VAL A 135 3.05 12.11 -2.76
N GLN A 136 2.93 12.73 -1.59
CA GLN A 136 1.73 13.43 -1.15
C GLN A 136 1.43 14.66 -2.02
N ASP A 137 2.43 15.51 -2.25
CA ASP A 137 2.26 16.71 -3.09
C ASP A 137 1.97 16.32 -4.55
N PHE A 138 2.60 15.23 -5.03
CA PHE A 138 2.37 14.71 -6.36
C PHE A 138 0.93 14.18 -6.53
N ALA A 139 0.42 13.45 -5.52
CA ALA A 139 -0.96 12.99 -5.50
C ALA A 139 -1.96 14.15 -5.40
N GLN A 140 -1.67 15.17 -4.58
CA GLN A 140 -2.50 16.38 -4.49
C GLN A 140 -2.54 17.15 -5.82
N ALA A 141 -1.42 17.27 -6.50
CA ALA A 141 -1.38 17.92 -7.81
C ALA A 141 -2.33 17.28 -8.82
N ALA A 142 -2.48 15.94 -8.78
CA ALA A 142 -3.38 15.22 -9.68
C ALA A 142 -4.84 15.67 -9.60
N LEU A 143 -5.29 16.14 -8.43
CA LEU A 143 -6.66 16.61 -8.21
C LEU A 143 -6.98 17.91 -8.96
N PHE A 144 -5.96 18.64 -9.40
CA PHE A 144 -6.09 19.93 -10.11
C PHE A 144 -5.70 19.80 -11.58
N ALA A 145 -5.64 18.57 -12.12
CA ALA A 145 -5.36 18.34 -13.53
C ALA A 145 -6.52 18.81 -14.41
N GLU A 146 -6.24 19.64 -15.39
CA GLU A 146 -7.22 20.09 -16.39
C GLU A 146 -7.27 19.15 -17.60
N HIS A 147 -6.10 18.64 -18.01
CA HIS A 147 -5.94 17.78 -19.17
C HIS A 147 -5.06 16.55 -18.86
N PRO A 148 -5.55 15.56 -18.07
CA PRO A 148 -4.79 14.37 -17.72
C PRO A 148 -4.25 13.66 -18.97
N ILE A 149 -2.96 13.33 -18.95
CA ILE A 149 -2.29 12.68 -20.09
C ILE A 149 -2.74 11.22 -20.20
N ASP A 150 -3.10 10.76 -21.38
CA ASP A 150 -3.35 9.35 -21.62
C ASP A 150 -2.02 8.58 -21.76
N LEU A 151 -1.59 7.96 -20.70
CA LEU A 151 -0.40 7.10 -20.67
C LEU A 151 -0.71 5.66 -21.11
N GLY A 152 -1.99 5.30 -21.27
CA GLY A 152 -2.44 3.95 -21.60
C GLY A 152 -2.22 2.97 -20.46
N THR A 153 -2.26 1.65 -20.79
CA THR A 153 -2.08 0.53 -19.86
C THR A 153 -0.81 -0.27 -20.16
N ARG A 154 0.24 0.37 -20.61
CA ARG A 154 1.48 -0.29 -21.05
C ARG A 154 2.51 -0.37 -19.92
N CYS A 155 3.53 -1.21 -20.15
CA CYS A 155 4.72 -1.31 -19.31
C CYS A 155 5.33 0.09 -19.07
N THR A 156 5.86 0.31 -17.87
CA THR A 156 6.45 1.58 -17.40
C THR A 156 7.59 2.11 -18.27
N VAL A 157 8.33 1.25 -18.94
CA VAL A 157 9.37 1.72 -19.89
C VAL A 157 8.72 2.62 -20.96
N PHE A 158 7.56 2.22 -21.47
CA PHE A 158 6.81 3.02 -22.44
C PHE A 158 6.13 4.24 -21.78
N MET A 159 5.64 4.11 -20.55
CA MET A 159 5.09 5.25 -19.80
C MET A 159 6.16 6.31 -19.54
N ASN A 160 7.37 5.90 -19.17
CA ASN A 160 8.50 6.81 -18.97
C ASN A 160 8.79 7.66 -20.23
N SER A 161 8.78 7.02 -21.39
CA SER A 161 8.99 7.72 -22.66
C SER A 161 7.85 8.69 -22.96
N LYS A 162 6.60 8.30 -22.72
CA LYS A 162 5.44 9.18 -22.89
C LYS A 162 5.42 10.36 -21.93
N VAL A 163 5.78 10.14 -20.65
CA VAL A 163 5.89 11.25 -19.70
C VAL A 163 6.97 12.23 -20.11
N LYS A 164 8.16 11.76 -20.53
CA LYS A 164 9.22 12.63 -21.05
C LYS A 164 8.77 13.41 -22.29
N GLN A 165 8.01 12.78 -23.16
CA GLN A 165 7.43 13.44 -24.34
C GLN A 165 6.46 14.55 -23.90
N ALA A 166 5.52 14.24 -23.02
CA ALA A 166 4.53 15.18 -22.51
C ALA A 166 5.19 16.38 -21.80
N GLN A 167 6.26 16.15 -21.03
CA GLN A 167 7.05 17.22 -20.43
C GLN A 167 7.67 18.15 -21.48
N LYS A 168 8.19 17.60 -22.59
CA LYS A 168 8.72 18.40 -23.70
C LYS A 168 7.62 19.21 -24.41
N GLU A 169 6.41 18.69 -24.42
CA GLU A 169 5.24 19.34 -25.02
C GLU A 169 4.58 20.36 -24.06
N GLY A 170 5.13 20.53 -22.84
CA GLY A 170 4.68 21.53 -21.89
C GLY A 170 3.55 21.08 -20.96
N ALA A 171 3.31 19.76 -20.85
CA ALA A 171 2.31 19.24 -19.91
C ALA A 171 2.63 19.60 -18.46
N SER A 172 1.61 19.95 -17.70
CA SER A 172 1.75 20.29 -16.29
C SER A 172 2.06 19.05 -15.44
N VAL A 173 2.66 19.25 -14.29
CA VAL A 173 2.87 18.17 -13.30
C VAL A 173 1.53 17.56 -12.87
N ALA A 174 0.48 18.37 -12.75
CA ALA A 174 -0.87 17.94 -12.43
C ALA A 174 -1.40 16.93 -13.47
N ASP A 175 -1.29 17.26 -14.76
CA ASP A 175 -1.75 16.41 -15.86
C ASP A 175 -0.96 15.11 -15.96
N ILE A 176 0.34 15.16 -15.70
CA ILE A 176 1.22 13.97 -15.63
C ILE A 176 0.83 13.08 -14.46
N SER A 177 0.64 13.65 -13.27
CA SER A 177 0.28 12.91 -12.08
C SER A 177 -1.08 12.22 -12.22
N ALA A 178 -2.09 12.94 -12.71
CA ALA A 178 -3.40 12.38 -12.99
C ALA A 178 -3.35 11.28 -14.04
N GLY A 179 -2.59 11.48 -15.13
CA GLY A 179 -2.39 10.47 -16.15
C GLY A 179 -1.76 9.18 -15.62
N LEU A 180 -0.79 9.29 -14.70
CA LEU A 180 -0.19 8.14 -14.01
C LEU A 180 -1.22 7.43 -13.12
N ALA A 181 -2.01 8.17 -12.33
CA ALA A 181 -3.07 7.62 -11.49
C ALA A 181 -4.09 6.83 -12.32
N TYR A 182 -4.59 7.40 -13.41
CA TYR A 182 -5.48 6.70 -14.33
C TYR A 182 -4.87 5.43 -14.93
N SER A 183 -3.59 5.49 -15.33
CA SER A 183 -2.91 4.33 -15.90
C SER A 183 -2.77 3.20 -14.88
N VAL A 184 -2.44 3.50 -13.62
CA VAL A 184 -2.32 2.53 -12.54
C VAL A 184 -3.68 1.87 -12.25
N ILE A 185 -4.74 2.66 -12.12
CA ILE A 185 -6.10 2.13 -11.88
C ILE A 185 -6.58 1.27 -13.05
N LYS A 186 -6.38 1.71 -14.30
CA LYS A 186 -6.69 0.88 -15.47
C LYS A 186 -5.93 -0.44 -15.48
N ASN A 187 -4.66 -0.45 -15.08
CA ASN A 187 -3.87 -1.67 -14.95
C ASN A 187 -4.39 -2.60 -13.85
N ALA A 188 -4.88 -2.05 -12.74
CA ALA A 188 -5.46 -2.84 -11.64
C ALA A 188 -6.81 -3.49 -12.03
N LEU A 189 -7.60 -2.81 -12.87
CA LEU A 189 -8.96 -3.26 -13.21
C LEU A 189 -9.04 -4.15 -14.47
N PHE A 190 -8.14 -3.96 -15.44
CA PHE A 190 -8.30 -4.53 -16.80
C PHE A 190 -7.18 -5.49 -17.23
N LYS A 191 -6.31 -5.88 -16.34
CA LYS A 191 -5.32 -6.93 -16.54
C LYS A 191 -5.48 -8.03 -15.52
#